data_8c0239a6d37c4e91c9c2917a50a449b0
#
_entry.id   8c0239a6d37c4e91c9c2917a50a449b0
#
_cell.length_a   1.000
_cell.length_b   1.000
_cell.length_c   1.000
_cell.angle_alpha   90.00
_cell.angle_beta   90.00
_cell.angle_gamma   90.00
#
_symmetry.space_group_name_H-M   'P 1'
#
loop_
_entity.id
_entity.type
_entity.pdbx_description
1 polymer ?
#
loop_
_entity_poly.entity_id
_entity_poly.type
_entity_poly.pdbx_seq_one_letter_code
_entity_poly.pdbx_strand_id
1 'polypeptide(L)'
;MQDYIEVKSNGKIIAKKGTNPRSPYNHQKDAMAKLSLIDKEESFSTLVVLPTGGGKTYTASTWLLKNAIDKKKKILWIAHRQMLLNQAAESFQRFAYAEAMPHISEFTYRIVSGSSNHDRSIDISPRDNILILSKDSIGRNLSVLDNWLKGENEVYCVIDEAHHATAKTYRRIIN
;
A
#
# COMPACT_ATOMS: atom_id res chain seq x y z
N MET A 1 -21.70 -8.11 11.41
CA MET A 1 -21.15 -6.85 11.99
C MET A 1 -19.71 -6.73 11.53
N GLN A 2 -19.39 -5.69 10.76
CA GLN A 2 -17.98 -5.41 10.46
C GLN A 2 -17.35 -4.87 11.74
N ASP A 3 -16.35 -5.55 12.24
CA ASP A 3 -15.58 -5.06 13.37
C ASP A 3 -14.96 -3.72 13.00
N TYR A 4 -15.22 -2.72 13.80
CA TYR A 4 -14.62 -1.40 13.63
C TYR A 4 -13.11 -1.50 13.87
N ILE A 5 -12.32 -1.11 12.88
CA ILE A 5 -10.87 -1.00 13.01
C ILE A 5 -10.52 0.47 13.19
N GLU A 6 -9.97 0.80 14.35
CA GLU A 6 -9.41 2.12 14.58
C GLU A 6 -8.11 2.26 13.78
N VAL A 7 -8.06 3.25 12.90
CA VAL A 7 -6.87 3.56 12.10
C VAL A 7 -6.08 4.68 12.78
N LYS A 8 -4.91 4.35 13.28
CA LYS A 8 -3.93 5.32 13.79
C LYS A 8 -3.05 5.82 12.62
N SER A 9 -2.39 6.96 12.81
CA SER A 9 -1.49 7.56 11.80
C SER A 9 -0.24 6.70 11.53
N ASN A 10 0.14 5.86 12.49
CA ASN A 10 1.21 4.87 12.34
C ASN A 10 0.94 3.69 13.27
N GLY A 11 1.58 2.58 13.01
CA GLY A 11 1.46 1.43 13.88
C GLY A 11 2.12 0.17 13.35
N LYS A 12 2.08 -0.84 14.19
CA LYS A 12 2.49 -2.20 13.90
C LYS A 12 1.25 -3.04 13.64
N ILE A 13 1.25 -3.79 12.55
CA ILE A 13 0.22 -4.76 12.20
C ILE A 13 0.76 -6.15 12.45
N ILE A 14 0.05 -6.93 13.26
CA ILE A 14 0.38 -8.32 13.55
C ILE A 14 -0.56 -9.19 12.73
N ALA A 15 0.00 -10.13 11.96
CA ALA A 15 -0.78 -11.06 11.16
C ALA A 15 -1.68 -11.93 12.05
N LYS A 16 -2.94 -12.04 11.71
CA LYS A 16 -3.90 -12.92 12.37
C LYS A 16 -3.61 -14.36 12.02
N LYS A 17 -3.85 -15.27 12.96
CA LYS A 17 -3.69 -16.71 12.72
C LYS A 17 -4.69 -17.21 11.67
N GLY A 18 -4.24 -18.15 10.86
CA GLY A 18 -5.08 -18.83 9.89
C GLY A 18 -5.23 -18.10 8.56
N THR A 19 -6.38 -18.31 7.96
CA THR A 19 -6.74 -17.85 6.61
C THR A 19 -7.76 -16.72 6.67
N ASN A 20 -7.66 -15.77 5.74
CA ASN A 20 -8.69 -14.76 5.57
C ASN A 20 -10.03 -15.43 5.22
N PRO A 21 -11.09 -15.22 6.02
CA PRO A 21 -12.41 -15.78 5.73
C PRO A 21 -13.05 -15.22 4.45
N ARG A 22 -12.60 -14.03 4.00
CA ARG A 22 -13.05 -13.44 2.75
C ARG A 22 -12.29 -14.05 1.57
N SER A 23 -13.01 -14.74 0.70
CA SER A 23 -12.47 -15.21 -0.57
C SER A 23 -12.61 -14.14 -1.66
N PRO A 24 -11.59 -13.95 -2.49
CA PRO A 24 -11.67 -13.02 -3.60
C PRO A 24 -12.68 -13.48 -4.66
N TYR A 25 -13.36 -12.53 -5.27
CA TYR A 25 -14.20 -12.81 -6.45
C TYR A 25 -13.34 -13.16 -7.67
N ASN A 26 -13.94 -13.76 -8.69
CA ASN A 26 -13.23 -14.21 -9.89
C ASN A 26 -12.46 -13.07 -10.58
N HIS A 27 -13.08 -11.89 -10.74
CA HIS A 27 -12.40 -10.74 -11.34
C HIS A 27 -11.21 -10.24 -10.50
N GLN A 28 -11.26 -10.40 -9.18
CA GLN A 28 -10.15 -10.07 -8.27
C GLN A 28 -9.02 -11.10 -8.39
N LYS A 29 -9.37 -12.40 -8.46
CA LYS A 29 -8.40 -13.48 -8.69
C LYS A 29 -7.67 -13.30 -10.02
N ASP A 30 -8.39 -12.96 -11.08
CA ASP A 30 -7.82 -12.70 -12.39
C ASP A 30 -6.84 -11.51 -12.38
N ALA A 31 -7.21 -10.43 -11.69
CA ALA A 31 -6.34 -9.27 -11.53
C ALA A 31 -5.06 -9.63 -10.76
N MET A 32 -5.18 -10.36 -9.65
CA MET A 32 -4.02 -10.81 -8.88
C MET A 32 -3.12 -11.76 -9.67
N ALA A 33 -3.68 -12.67 -10.46
CA ALA A 33 -2.92 -13.58 -11.31
C ALA A 33 -2.13 -12.82 -12.37
N LYS A 34 -2.72 -11.81 -13.00
CA LYS A 34 -2.05 -10.93 -13.96
C LYS A 34 -0.93 -10.12 -13.31
N LEU A 35 -1.16 -9.59 -12.11
CA LEU A 35 -0.12 -8.90 -11.34
C LEU A 35 1.06 -9.82 -11.06
N SER A 36 0.80 -11.06 -10.62
CA SER A 36 1.85 -12.05 -10.35
C SER A 36 2.64 -12.43 -11.60
N LEU A 37 1.99 -12.42 -12.76
CA LEU A 37 2.67 -12.69 -14.02
C LEU A 37 3.60 -11.54 -14.43
N ILE A 38 3.13 -10.30 -14.30
CA ILE A 38 3.90 -9.08 -14.62
C ILE A 38 5.04 -8.89 -13.63
N ASP A 39 4.86 -9.28 -12.37
CA ASP A 39 5.86 -9.15 -11.31
C ASP A 39 7.13 -9.98 -11.56
N LYS A 40 7.13 -10.86 -12.54
CA LYS A 40 8.32 -11.59 -12.98
C LYS A 40 9.28 -10.73 -13.80
N GLU A 41 8.80 -9.60 -14.32
CA GLU A 41 9.64 -8.63 -15.01
C GLU A 41 10.53 -7.89 -14.03
N GLU A 42 11.71 -7.48 -14.46
CA GLU A 42 12.66 -6.74 -13.63
C GLU A 42 12.08 -5.41 -13.12
N SER A 43 11.34 -4.73 -13.97
CA SER A 43 10.54 -3.57 -13.58
C SER A 43 9.27 -3.52 -14.43
N PHE A 44 8.18 -3.03 -13.86
CA PHE A 44 6.93 -2.91 -14.57
C PHE A 44 6.11 -1.70 -14.11
N SER A 45 5.21 -1.30 -14.99
CA SER A 45 4.13 -0.35 -14.67
C SER A 45 2.85 -0.89 -15.28
N THR A 46 1.79 -0.94 -14.51
CA THR A 46 0.51 -1.47 -14.98
C THR A 46 -0.66 -0.70 -14.40
N LEU A 47 -1.79 -0.76 -15.06
CA LEU A 47 -3.05 -0.20 -14.61
C LEU A 47 -4.01 -1.34 -14.27
N VAL A 48 -4.44 -1.39 -13.01
CA VAL A 48 -5.46 -2.33 -12.57
C VAL A 48 -6.82 -1.66 -12.66
N VAL A 49 -7.67 -2.18 -13.52
CA VAL A 49 -9.04 -1.68 -13.72
C VAL A 49 -10.02 -2.75 -13.23
N LEU A 50 -10.83 -2.39 -12.26
CA LEU A 50 -11.91 -3.23 -11.75
C LEU A 50 -13.24 -2.45 -11.84
N PRO A 51 -14.37 -3.16 -11.92
CA PRO A 51 -15.68 -2.52 -11.89
C PRO A 51 -15.86 -1.62 -10.66
N THR A 52 -16.72 -0.64 -10.75
CA THR A 52 -17.11 0.18 -9.59
C THR A 52 -17.61 -0.74 -8.46
N GLY A 53 -17.08 -0.55 -7.26
CA GLY A 53 -17.33 -1.46 -6.15
C GLY A 53 -16.63 -2.82 -6.27
N GLY A 54 -15.69 -2.99 -7.22
CA GLY A 54 -14.97 -4.23 -7.48
C GLY A 54 -13.89 -4.60 -6.47
N GLY A 55 -13.70 -3.80 -5.42
CA GLY A 55 -12.74 -4.08 -4.36
C GLY A 55 -11.30 -3.86 -4.77
N LYS A 56 -10.99 -2.72 -5.39
CA LYS A 56 -9.63 -2.36 -5.83
C LYS A 56 -8.62 -2.38 -4.67
N THR A 57 -8.98 -1.73 -3.57
CA THR A 57 -8.11 -1.66 -2.38
C THR A 57 -7.89 -3.04 -1.77
N TYR A 58 -8.94 -3.86 -1.67
CA TYR A 58 -8.85 -5.25 -1.23
C TYR A 58 -7.90 -6.06 -2.13
N THR A 59 -8.08 -5.96 -3.44
CA THR A 59 -7.27 -6.69 -4.41
C THR A 59 -5.79 -6.29 -4.32
N ALA A 60 -5.51 -5.00 -4.30
CA ALA A 60 -4.15 -4.49 -4.23
C ALA A 60 -3.48 -4.84 -2.89
N SER A 61 -4.13 -4.59 -1.76
CA SER A 61 -3.56 -4.87 -0.45
C SER A 61 -3.35 -6.37 -0.21
N THR A 62 -4.29 -7.21 -0.61
CA THR A 62 -4.16 -8.67 -0.50
C THR A 62 -2.98 -9.19 -1.33
N TRP A 63 -2.83 -8.74 -2.55
CA TRP A 63 -1.71 -9.12 -3.40
C TRP A 63 -0.36 -8.63 -2.83
N LEU A 64 -0.31 -7.40 -2.34
CA LEU A 64 0.89 -6.79 -1.79
C LEU A 64 1.33 -7.42 -0.46
N LEU A 65 0.41 -7.84 0.40
CA LEU A 65 0.74 -8.56 1.62
C LEU A 65 1.54 -9.83 1.32
N LYS A 66 1.14 -10.58 0.31
CA LYS A 66 1.80 -11.81 -0.11
C LYS A 66 3.09 -11.56 -0.89
N ASN A 67 3.09 -10.60 -1.80
CA ASN A 67 4.16 -10.44 -2.79
C ASN A 67 5.17 -9.33 -2.47
N ALA A 68 4.83 -8.42 -1.58
CA ALA A 68 5.73 -7.38 -1.13
C ALA A 68 6.11 -7.55 0.35
N ILE A 69 5.14 -7.47 1.25
CA ILE A 69 5.41 -7.50 2.70
C ILE A 69 6.05 -8.83 3.12
N ASP A 70 5.52 -9.97 2.70
CA ASP A 70 6.07 -11.28 3.05
C ASP A 70 7.48 -11.51 2.48
N LYS A 71 7.87 -10.77 1.47
CA LYS A 71 9.21 -10.77 0.86
C LYS A 71 10.11 -9.65 1.36
N LYS A 72 9.71 -8.93 2.42
CA LYS A 72 10.44 -7.81 3.03
C LYS A 72 10.69 -6.63 2.07
N LYS A 73 9.78 -6.42 1.12
CA LYS A 73 9.83 -5.29 0.18
C LYS A 73 8.95 -4.16 0.68
N LYS A 74 9.36 -2.93 0.44
CA LYS A 74 8.63 -1.74 0.85
C LYS A 74 7.49 -1.41 -0.11
N ILE A 75 6.46 -0.75 0.42
CA ILE A 75 5.31 -0.28 -0.33
C ILE A 75 5.18 1.22 -0.13
N LEU A 76 5.05 1.96 -1.23
CA LEU A 76 4.65 3.35 -1.26
C LEU A 76 3.24 3.45 -1.84
N TRP A 77 2.27 3.80 -1.00
CA TRP A 77 0.88 3.97 -1.40
C TRP A 77 0.52 5.45 -1.43
N ILE A 78 0.03 5.90 -2.57
CA ILE A 78 -0.29 7.31 -2.80
C ILE A 78 -1.77 7.45 -3.11
N ALA A 79 -2.44 8.35 -2.42
CA ALA A 79 -3.82 8.69 -2.68
C ALA A 79 -4.06 10.21 -2.59
N HIS A 80 -5.12 10.67 -3.23
CA HIS A 80 -5.45 12.09 -3.28
C HIS A 80 -6.25 12.55 -2.06
N ARG A 81 -7.16 11.71 -1.55
CA ARG A 81 -8.08 12.05 -0.46
C ARG A 81 -7.64 11.39 0.85
N GLN A 82 -7.75 12.13 1.95
CA GLN A 82 -7.43 11.63 3.29
C GLN A 82 -8.19 10.35 3.66
N MET A 83 -9.46 10.27 3.28
CA MET A 83 -10.27 9.09 3.52
C MET A 83 -9.67 7.84 2.85
N LEU A 84 -9.11 7.98 1.64
CA LEU A 84 -8.48 6.87 0.93
C LEU A 84 -7.18 6.42 1.61
N LEU A 85 -6.46 7.32 2.25
CA LEU A 85 -5.26 6.99 3.04
C LEU A 85 -5.63 6.09 4.23
N ASN A 86 -6.67 6.45 4.96
CA ASN A 86 -7.16 5.64 6.08
C ASN A 86 -7.68 4.28 5.61
N GLN A 87 -8.40 4.25 4.49
CA GLN A 87 -8.90 3.00 3.90
C GLN A 87 -7.76 2.06 3.50
N ALA A 88 -6.67 2.59 2.97
CA ALA A 88 -5.50 1.78 2.65
C ALA A 88 -4.90 1.13 3.91
N ALA A 89 -4.67 1.90 4.96
CA ALA A 89 -4.17 1.38 6.23
C ALA A 89 -5.12 0.36 6.85
N GLU A 90 -6.41 0.63 6.85
CA GLU A 90 -7.44 -0.30 7.32
C GLU A 90 -7.41 -1.61 6.53
N SER A 91 -7.26 -1.54 5.23
CA SER A 91 -7.21 -2.71 4.35
C SER A 91 -6.02 -3.62 4.69
N PHE A 92 -4.83 -3.06 4.88
CA PHE A 92 -3.66 -3.83 5.31
C PHE A 92 -3.85 -4.47 6.68
N GLN A 93 -4.48 -3.78 7.63
CA GLN A 93 -4.80 -4.35 8.95
C GLN A 93 -5.83 -5.47 8.86
N ARG A 94 -6.88 -5.27 8.07
CA ARG A 94 -8.00 -6.22 7.95
C ARG A 94 -7.60 -7.52 7.28
N PHE A 95 -6.72 -7.47 6.27
CA PHE A 95 -6.40 -8.62 5.42
C PHE A 95 -5.05 -9.28 5.72
N ALA A 96 -4.36 -8.86 6.76
CA ALA A 96 -3.10 -9.48 7.19
C ALA A 96 -3.37 -10.78 7.95
N TYR A 97 -3.20 -11.90 7.28
CA TYR A 97 -3.34 -13.25 7.82
C TYR A 97 -2.06 -14.05 7.61
N ALA A 98 -1.75 -14.90 8.58
CA ALA A 98 -0.52 -15.70 8.59
C ALA A 98 -0.37 -16.60 7.35
N GLU A 99 -1.45 -17.10 6.79
CA GLU A 99 -1.39 -17.91 5.56
C GLU A 99 -0.90 -17.11 4.35
N ALA A 100 -1.29 -15.85 4.23
CA ALA A 100 -0.82 -14.97 3.17
C ALA A 100 0.63 -14.50 3.39
N MET A 101 1.11 -14.56 4.63
CA MET A 101 2.41 -14.04 5.06
C MET A 101 3.19 -15.06 5.87
N PRO A 102 3.59 -16.20 5.28
CA PRO A 102 4.21 -17.29 6.03
C PRO A 102 5.61 -16.95 6.58
N HIS A 103 6.30 -15.95 6.04
CA HIS A 103 7.67 -15.58 6.42
C HIS A 103 7.75 -14.38 7.38
N ILE A 104 6.69 -13.56 7.43
CA ILE A 104 6.63 -12.32 8.23
C ILE A 104 5.41 -12.36 9.13
N SER A 105 5.60 -12.16 10.44
CA SER A 105 4.50 -12.15 11.40
C SER A 105 3.96 -10.74 11.68
N GLU A 106 4.74 -9.72 11.40
CA GLU A 106 4.39 -8.32 11.69
C GLU A 106 5.07 -7.35 10.73
N PHE A 107 4.46 -6.20 10.54
CA PHE A 107 4.99 -5.10 9.74
C PHE A 107 4.45 -3.76 10.23
N THR A 108 5.05 -2.68 9.77
CA THR A 108 4.69 -1.32 10.19
C THR A 108 4.17 -0.49 9.02
N TYR A 109 3.31 0.47 9.34
CA TYR A 109 2.82 1.46 8.38
C TYR A 109 2.86 2.86 8.98
N ARG A 110 2.86 3.87 8.11
CA ARG A 110 2.76 5.28 8.46
C ARG A 110 1.95 6.03 7.44
N ILE A 111 1.00 6.86 7.90
CA ILE A 111 0.20 7.73 7.06
C ILE A 111 0.72 9.15 7.21
N VAL A 112 1.13 9.76 6.11
CA VAL A 112 1.64 11.14 6.07
C VAL A 112 0.76 11.99 5.18
N SER A 113 0.23 13.07 5.72
CA SER A 113 -0.59 14.03 5.00
C SER A 113 -0.52 15.41 5.65
N GLY A 114 -1.20 16.39 5.07
CA GLY A 114 -1.37 17.71 5.68
C GLY A 114 -2.40 17.77 6.82
N SER A 115 -3.06 16.65 7.13
CA SER A 115 -4.04 16.56 8.20
C SER A 115 -3.37 16.48 9.57
N SER A 116 -3.97 17.11 10.58
CA SER A 116 -3.54 16.97 11.98
C SER A 116 -3.71 15.56 12.54
N ASN A 117 -4.53 14.73 11.91
CA ASN A 117 -4.76 13.34 12.30
C ASN A 117 -3.72 12.37 11.72
N HIS A 118 -2.84 12.83 10.85
CA HIS A 118 -1.79 12.04 10.24
C HIS A 118 -0.40 12.53 10.66
N ASP A 119 0.60 11.71 10.44
CA ASP A 119 1.98 12.07 10.70
C ASP A 119 2.50 13.08 9.67
N ARG A 120 3.62 13.69 9.99
CA ARG A 120 4.35 14.59 9.10
C ARG A 120 5.49 13.84 8.41
N SER A 121 6.03 14.41 7.35
CA SER A 121 7.17 13.83 6.63
C SER A 121 8.40 13.61 7.51
N ILE A 122 8.62 14.46 8.52
CA ILE A 122 9.72 14.31 9.48
C ILE A 122 9.61 13.04 10.32
N ASP A 123 8.41 12.50 10.47
CA ASP A 123 8.15 11.30 11.27
C ASP A 123 8.48 10.01 10.51
N ILE A 124 8.73 10.08 9.20
CA ILE A 124 9.06 8.91 8.36
C ILE A 124 10.35 8.26 8.86
N SER A 125 10.29 6.97 9.16
CA SER A 125 11.43 6.16 9.53
C SER A 125 11.88 5.26 8.37
N PRO A 126 13.19 5.05 8.17
CA PRO A 126 13.67 4.06 7.21
C PRO A 126 13.16 2.63 7.47
N ARG A 127 12.65 2.37 8.67
CA ARG A 127 12.09 1.08 9.08
C ARG A 127 10.61 0.91 8.75
N ASP A 128 9.93 1.96 8.31
CA ASP A 128 8.52 1.84 7.91
C ASP A 128 8.40 0.93 6.69
N ASN A 129 7.61 -0.13 6.79
CA ASN A 129 7.39 -1.07 5.70
C ASN A 129 6.46 -0.51 4.64
N ILE A 130 5.43 0.19 5.08
CA ILE A 130 4.43 0.82 4.22
C ILE A 130 4.35 2.30 4.54
N LEU A 131 4.59 3.13 3.52
CA LEU A 131 4.26 4.56 3.57
C LEU A 131 3.00 4.82 2.77
N ILE A 132 2.03 5.45 3.42
CA ILE A 132 0.76 5.87 2.82
C ILE A 132 0.77 7.38 2.81
N LEU A 133 0.92 7.97 1.63
CA LEU A 133 1.16 9.40 1.48
C LEU A 133 0.05 10.09 0.69
N SER A 134 -0.32 11.28 1.13
CA SER A 134 -1.12 12.16 0.29
C SER A 134 -0.25 12.70 -0.86
N LYS A 135 -0.87 12.92 -2.01
CA LYS A 135 -0.23 13.52 -3.18
C LYS A 135 0.52 14.81 -2.83
N ASP A 136 -0.10 15.67 -2.03
CA ASP A 136 0.46 16.99 -1.71
C ASP A 136 1.69 16.89 -0.79
N SER A 137 1.74 15.88 0.06
CA SER A 137 2.89 15.63 0.94
C SER A 137 4.14 15.23 0.20
N ILE A 138 4.02 14.55 -0.94
CA ILE A 138 5.16 14.08 -1.73
C ILE A 138 5.89 15.24 -2.40
N GLY A 139 5.16 16.20 -2.96
CA GLY A 139 5.75 17.33 -3.69
C GLY A 139 6.65 18.23 -2.85
N ARG A 140 6.54 18.14 -1.54
CA ARG A 140 7.28 19.01 -0.59
C ARG A 140 8.52 18.35 0.00
N ASN A 141 8.65 17.02 -0.04
CA ASN A 141 9.64 16.29 0.77
C ASN A 141 10.25 15.07 0.03
N LEU A 142 10.68 15.25 -1.21
CA LEU A 142 11.29 14.16 -1.99
C LEU A 142 12.57 13.62 -1.35
N SER A 143 13.36 14.46 -0.66
CA SER A 143 14.59 14.04 0.01
C SER A 143 14.34 13.03 1.15
N VAL A 144 13.21 13.14 1.85
CA VAL A 144 12.84 12.19 2.91
C VAL A 144 12.52 10.82 2.33
N LEU A 145 11.87 10.79 1.15
CA LEU A 145 11.62 9.56 0.43
C LEU A 145 12.92 8.90 -0.05
N ASP A 146 13.88 9.67 -0.51
CA ASP A 146 15.19 9.15 -0.91
C ASP A 146 15.87 8.42 0.25
N ASN A 147 15.81 8.97 1.46
CA ASN A 147 16.35 8.33 2.66
C ASN A 147 15.60 7.04 3.01
N TRP A 148 14.27 7.03 2.89
CA TRP A 148 13.45 5.83 3.13
C TRP A 148 13.71 4.73 2.10
N LEU A 149 13.97 5.10 0.84
CA LEU A 149 14.28 4.19 -0.27
C LEU A 149 15.74 3.72 -0.29
N LYS A 150 16.60 4.34 0.48
CA LYS A 150 18.04 4.07 0.44
C LYS A 150 18.35 2.61 0.81
N GLY A 151 19.05 1.93 -0.09
CA GLY A 151 19.41 0.52 0.09
C GLY A 151 18.34 -0.47 -0.34
N GLU A 152 17.18 0.00 -0.79
CA GLU A 152 16.11 -0.86 -1.31
C GLU A 152 16.27 -1.08 -2.81
N ASN A 153 16.27 -2.35 -3.23
CA ASN A 153 16.36 -2.71 -4.64
C ASN A 153 15.00 -2.77 -5.32
N GLU A 154 13.96 -3.08 -4.55
CA GLU A 154 12.60 -3.22 -5.06
C GLU A 154 11.60 -2.54 -4.13
N VAL A 155 10.81 -1.65 -4.69
CA VAL A 155 9.71 -0.96 -4.00
C VAL A 155 8.48 -1.00 -4.89
N TYR A 156 7.34 -1.35 -4.29
CA TYR A 156 6.05 -1.27 -4.98
C TYR A 156 5.42 0.09 -4.74
N CYS A 157 5.13 0.80 -5.81
CA CYS A 157 4.42 2.07 -5.77
C CYS A 157 2.99 1.87 -6.26
N VAL A 158 2.02 2.18 -5.43
CA VAL A 158 0.60 2.15 -5.76
C VAL A 158 0.05 3.56 -5.80
N ILE A 159 -0.60 3.91 -6.89
CA ILE A 159 -1.30 5.18 -7.04
C ILE A 159 -2.80 4.88 -7.09
N ASP A 160 -3.48 5.19 -6.01
CA ASP A 160 -4.93 5.02 -5.94
C ASP A 160 -5.62 6.14 -6.75
N GLU A 161 -6.70 5.80 -7.44
CA GLU A 161 -7.37 6.69 -8.40
C GLU A 161 -6.40 7.25 -9.47
N ALA A 162 -5.71 6.37 -10.18
CA ALA A 162 -4.66 6.71 -11.16
C ALA A 162 -5.12 7.63 -12.31
N HIS A 163 -6.43 7.84 -12.52
CA HIS A 163 -6.93 8.83 -13.46
C HIS A 163 -6.51 10.27 -13.11
N HIS A 164 -6.09 10.52 -11.87
CA HIS A 164 -5.45 11.77 -11.44
C HIS A 164 -3.93 11.78 -11.66
N ALA A 165 -3.34 10.70 -12.15
CA ALA A 165 -1.88 10.54 -12.29
C ALA A 165 -1.22 11.44 -13.36
N THR A 166 -2.01 12.15 -14.15
CA THR A 166 -1.50 13.12 -15.14
C THR A 166 -0.92 14.39 -14.50
N ALA A 167 -1.14 14.61 -13.21
CA ALA A 167 -0.59 15.76 -12.51
C ALA A 167 0.93 15.70 -12.42
N LYS A 168 1.57 16.86 -12.52
CA LYS A 168 3.05 17.01 -12.49
C LYS A 168 3.71 16.29 -11.31
N THR A 169 3.03 16.22 -10.16
CA THR A 169 3.55 15.59 -8.94
C THR A 169 3.76 14.10 -9.12
N TYR A 170 2.79 13.39 -9.73
CA TYR A 170 2.93 11.96 -9.99
C TYR A 170 4.02 11.65 -11.02
N ARG A 171 4.20 12.51 -12.02
CA ARG A 171 5.29 12.37 -13.00
C ARG A 171 6.67 12.43 -12.36
N ARG A 172 6.84 13.25 -11.32
CA ARG A 172 8.11 13.34 -10.59
C ARG A 172 8.43 12.09 -9.78
N ILE A 173 7.42 11.34 -9.37
CA ILE A 173 7.59 10.11 -8.58
C ILE A 173 7.94 8.93 -9.48
N ILE A 174 7.32 8.87 -10.66
CA ILE A 174 7.50 7.77 -11.62
C ILE A 174 8.84 7.89 -12.37
N ASN A 175 9.36 9.07 -12.52
CA ASN A 175 10.68 9.33 -13.12
C ASN A 175 11.76 9.45 -12.04
#